data_09269a6a9e635d857638c619ae195df5
#
_entry.id   09269a6a9e635d857638c619ae195df5
#
_cell.length_a   1.000
_cell.length_b   1.000
_cell.length_c   1.000
_cell.angle_alpha   90.00
_cell.angle_beta   90.00
_cell.angle_gamma   90.00
#
_symmetry.space_group_name_H-M   'P 1'
#
loop_
_entity.id
_entity.type
_entity.pdbx_description
1 polymer ?
#
loop_
_entity_poly.entity_id
_entity_poly.type
_entity_poly.pdbx_seq_one_letter_code
_entity_poly.pdbx_strand_id
1 'polypeptide(L)'
;GGHHWIAKRVPDDAYVTMPNQLGIDSFDLDDAEGVQVDHMCSADLRSWMAEWHLDLTLGVKGDGPAAVFNPREAFGSHSDSDHVYNTPRAWYMQRCLNPSDVWDGPEADYTPESDDIPWSRVPERKVTLEDIKYVLSSHYQGTEFDCYGSKGTPATRGAYRPIGINRNSQLA
;
A
#
# COMPACT_ATOMS: atom_id res chain seq x y z
N GLY A 1 -6.18 -4.07 -19.04
CA GLY A 1 -7.31 -3.96 -18.17
C GLY A 1 -7.96 -5.30 -17.91
N GLY A 2 -8.25 -5.59 -16.65
CA GLY A 2 -9.01 -6.77 -16.26
C GLY A 2 -10.51 -6.58 -16.49
N HIS A 3 -11.24 -7.67 -16.36
CA HIS A 3 -12.70 -7.65 -16.49
C HIS A 3 -13.40 -7.36 -15.16
N HIS A 4 -12.72 -7.62 -14.02
CA HIS A 4 -13.25 -7.40 -12.68
C HIS A 4 -12.54 -6.24 -12.01
N TRP A 5 -13.27 -5.51 -11.17
CA TRP A 5 -12.76 -4.35 -10.46
C TRP A 5 -13.42 -4.24 -9.07
N ILE A 6 -12.71 -3.59 -8.18
CA ILE A 6 -13.18 -3.16 -6.87
C ILE A 6 -12.87 -1.68 -6.68
N ALA A 7 -13.69 -0.99 -5.91
CA ALA A 7 -13.46 0.37 -5.45
C ALA A 7 -13.81 0.46 -3.97
N LYS A 8 -12.92 1.06 -3.19
CA LYS A 8 -13.12 1.32 -1.76
C LYS A 8 -12.96 2.80 -1.49
N ARG A 9 -13.93 3.37 -0.79
CA ARG A 9 -13.85 4.74 -0.32
C ARG A 9 -12.78 4.85 0.76
N VAL A 10 -11.89 5.83 0.61
CA VAL A 10 -10.91 6.17 1.64
C VAL A 10 -11.58 7.15 2.61
N PRO A 11 -11.46 6.98 3.94
CA PRO A 11 -11.95 7.97 4.91
C PRO A 11 -11.38 9.36 4.64
N ASP A 12 -12.17 10.41 4.93
CA ASP A 12 -11.83 11.80 4.58
C ASP A 12 -10.59 12.33 5.33
N ASP A 13 -10.23 11.71 6.44
CA ASP A 13 -9.06 12.02 7.26
C ASP A 13 -7.84 11.12 6.99
N ALA A 14 -7.97 10.17 6.06
CA ALA A 14 -6.93 9.20 5.76
C ALA A 14 -6.26 9.45 4.41
N TYR A 15 -5.07 8.86 4.25
CA TYR A 15 -4.37 8.76 2.98
C TYR A 15 -4.14 7.29 2.63
N VAL A 16 -3.79 7.03 1.39
CA VAL A 16 -3.36 5.71 0.91
C VAL A 16 -1.96 5.78 0.32
N THR A 17 -1.20 4.70 0.49
CA THR A 17 0.03 4.47 -0.26
C THR A 17 -0.19 3.30 -1.20
N MET A 18 -0.11 3.55 -2.51
CA MET A 18 -0.36 2.53 -3.52
C MET A 18 0.78 2.53 -4.55
N PRO A 19 1.90 1.86 -4.24
CA PRO A 19 2.91 1.58 -5.25
C PRO A 19 2.32 0.64 -6.32
N ASN A 20 3.10 0.14 -7.25
CA ASN A 20 2.62 -0.77 -8.29
C ASN A 20 2.20 -2.16 -7.74
N GLN A 21 1.40 -2.15 -6.71
CA GLN A 21 0.96 -3.31 -5.92
C GLN A 21 -0.52 -3.13 -5.56
N LEU A 22 -1.29 -4.21 -5.51
CA LEU A 22 -2.66 -4.16 -4.98
C LEU A 22 -2.59 -3.86 -3.48
N GLY A 23 -3.22 -2.78 -3.05
CA GLY A 23 -3.08 -2.27 -1.68
C GLY A 23 -4.26 -2.57 -0.77
N ILE A 24 -5.49 -2.65 -1.31
CA ILE A 24 -6.70 -2.83 -0.50
C ILE A 24 -6.59 -4.12 0.31
N ASP A 25 -6.55 -3.99 1.62
CA ASP A 25 -6.33 -5.07 2.59
C ASP A 25 -7.61 -5.57 3.27
N SER A 26 -8.71 -4.86 3.07
CA SER A 26 -10.03 -5.21 3.59
C SER A 26 -11.12 -4.70 2.65
N PHE A 27 -12.03 -5.58 2.24
CA PHE A 27 -13.12 -5.26 1.33
C PHE A 27 -14.37 -6.01 1.72
N ASP A 28 -15.50 -5.30 1.85
CA ASP A 28 -16.79 -5.86 2.21
C ASP A 28 -17.65 -6.09 0.96
N LEU A 29 -17.86 -7.36 0.61
CA LEU A 29 -18.67 -7.75 -0.54
C LEU A 29 -20.17 -7.51 -0.31
N ASP A 30 -20.66 -7.59 0.94
CA ASP A 30 -22.08 -7.35 1.22
C ASP A 30 -22.42 -5.88 1.07
N ASP A 31 -21.52 -4.97 1.48
CA ASP A 31 -21.69 -3.55 1.17
C ASP A 31 -21.61 -3.29 -0.34
N ALA A 32 -20.65 -3.87 -1.02
CA ALA A 32 -20.42 -3.67 -2.45
C ALA A 32 -21.58 -4.16 -3.35
N GLU A 33 -22.24 -5.24 -2.95
CA GLU A 33 -23.41 -5.80 -3.65
C GLU A 33 -24.74 -5.21 -3.15
N GLY A 34 -24.74 -4.56 -2.00
CA GLY A 34 -25.90 -4.01 -1.31
C GLY A 34 -26.01 -2.48 -1.42
N VAL A 35 -25.79 -1.80 -0.32
CA VAL A 35 -26.03 -0.35 -0.18
C VAL A 35 -24.93 0.49 -0.84
N GLN A 36 -23.73 -0.07 -0.99
CA GLN A 36 -22.58 0.59 -1.63
C GLN A 36 -22.16 1.90 -0.91
N VAL A 37 -22.04 1.84 0.40
CA VAL A 37 -21.63 3.00 1.22
C VAL A 37 -20.15 3.32 0.99
N ASP A 38 -19.30 2.31 1.17
CA ASP A 38 -17.85 2.47 1.09
C ASP A 38 -17.18 1.52 0.07
N HIS A 39 -17.92 0.54 -0.44
CA HIS A 39 -17.39 -0.48 -1.35
C HIS A 39 -18.27 -0.62 -2.60
N MET A 40 -17.64 -0.81 -3.74
CA MET A 40 -18.27 -1.09 -5.03
C MET A 40 -17.43 -2.10 -5.81
N CYS A 41 -18.06 -2.97 -6.57
CA CYS A 41 -17.36 -3.94 -7.41
C CYS A 41 -18.14 -4.29 -8.68
N SER A 42 -17.48 -5.04 -9.57
CA SER A 42 -18.19 -5.69 -10.70
C SER A 42 -19.26 -6.64 -10.18
N ALA A 43 -20.41 -6.66 -10.85
CA ALA A 43 -21.62 -7.37 -10.42
C ALA A 43 -21.44 -8.90 -10.25
N ASP A 44 -20.48 -9.48 -10.94
CA ASP A 44 -20.18 -10.91 -10.95
C ASP A 44 -18.93 -11.29 -10.13
N LEU A 45 -18.35 -10.34 -9.37
CA LEU A 45 -17.09 -10.56 -8.67
C LEU A 45 -17.14 -11.76 -7.72
N ARG A 46 -18.16 -11.84 -6.88
CA ARG A 46 -18.31 -12.94 -5.90
C ARG A 46 -18.43 -14.30 -6.58
N SER A 47 -19.28 -14.42 -7.61
CA SER A 47 -19.44 -15.68 -8.34
C SER A 47 -18.19 -16.09 -9.11
N TRP A 48 -17.50 -15.12 -9.69
CA TRP A 48 -16.22 -15.34 -10.36
C TRP A 48 -15.13 -15.78 -9.38
N MET A 49 -15.05 -15.17 -8.21
CA MET A 49 -14.10 -15.59 -7.17
C MET A 49 -14.36 -17.02 -6.72
N ALA A 50 -15.62 -17.38 -6.51
CA ALA A 50 -16.00 -18.73 -6.10
C ALA A 50 -15.69 -19.78 -7.21
N GLU A 51 -16.01 -19.45 -8.46
CA GLU A 51 -15.73 -20.33 -9.62
C GLU A 51 -14.24 -20.64 -9.78
N TRP A 52 -13.38 -19.65 -9.55
CA TRP A 52 -11.94 -19.78 -9.70
C TRP A 52 -11.19 -20.06 -8.39
N HIS A 53 -11.92 -20.34 -7.31
CA HIS A 53 -11.35 -20.61 -5.97
C HIS A 53 -10.43 -19.50 -5.46
N LEU A 54 -10.83 -18.24 -5.68
CA LEU A 54 -10.09 -17.04 -5.29
C LEU A 54 -10.65 -16.37 -4.03
N ASP A 55 -11.60 -17.02 -3.38
CA ASP A 55 -12.30 -16.56 -2.17
C ASP A 55 -11.65 -17.06 -0.86
N LEU A 56 -10.38 -17.46 -0.92
CA LEU A 56 -9.64 -18.09 0.18
C LEU A 56 -9.55 -17.24 1.44
N THR A 57 -9.69 -15.94 1.33
CA THR A 57 -9.62 -15.02 2.48
C THR A 57 -10.99 -14.61 3.01
N LEU A 58 -12.09 -15.03 2.37
CA LEU A 58 -13.45 -14.75 2.84
C LEU A 58 -13.69 -15.40 4.21
N GLY A 59 -13.99 -14.57 5.22
CA GLY A 59 -14.29 -15.03 6.58
C GLY A 59 -13.12 -15.66 7.35
N VAL A 60 -11.89 -15.61 6.82
CA VAL A 60 -10.71 -16.26 7.44
C VAL A 60 -10.07 -15.43 8.54
N LYS A 61 -10.22 -14.12 8.52
CA LYS A 61 -9.67 -13.23 9.55
C LYS A 61 -10.73 -12.83 10.58
N GLY A 62 -10.81 -13.62 11.65
CA GLY A 62 -11.33 -13.18 12.94
C GLY A 62 -12.83 -12.85 12.97
N ASP A 63 -13.24 -12.05 13.94
CA ASP A 63 -14.62 -11.72 14.30
C ASP A 63 -15.36 -10.79 13.33
N GLY A 64 -14.85 -10.63 12.11
CA GLY A 64 -15.46 -9.80 11.07
C GLY A 64 -16.59 -10.49 10.31
N PRO A 65 -17.43 -9.73 9.58
CA PRO A 65 -18.48 -10.28 8.75
C PRO A 65 -17.95 -11.30 7.75
N ALA A 66 -18.67 -12.38 7.51
CA ALA A 66 -18.28 -13.47 6.61
C ALA A 66 -18.04 -13.03 5.14
N ALA A 67 -18.49 -11.83 4.76
CA ALA A 67 -18.34 -11.25 3.45
C ALA A 67 -17.08 -10.37 3.27
N VAL A 68 -16.33 -10.15 4.35
CA VAL A 68 -15.07 -9.36 4.28
C VAL A 68 -13.92 -10.25 3.87
N PHE A 69 -13.15 -9.80 2.90
CA PHE A 69 -11.93 -10.47 2.46
C PHE A 69 -10.77 -9.48 2.28
N ASN A 70 -9.58 -10.01 2.12
CA ASN A 70 -8.38 -9.23 1.86
C ASN A 70 -7.98 -9.36 0.38
N PRO A 71 -8.32 -8.38 -0.48
CA PRO A 71 -7.94 -8.41 -1.90
C PRO A 71 -6.43 -8.43 -2.14
N ARG A 72 -5.66 -7.75 -1.29
CA ARG A 72 -4.19 -7.74 -1.35
C ARG A 72 -3.63 -9.15 -1.17
N GLU A 73 -4.15 -9.91 -0.22
CA GLU A 73 -3.74 -11.29 0.02
C GLU A 73 -4.21 -12.23 -1.10
N ALA A 74 -5.45 -12.05 -1.56
CA ALA A 74 -6.05 -12.92 -2.57
C ALA A 74 -5.47 -12.72 -3.98
N PHE A 75 -5.10 -11.49 -4.34
CA PHE A 75 -4.73 -11.11 -5.71
C PHE A 75 -3.42 -10.34 -5.82
N GLY A 76 -2.85 -9.92 -4.70
CA GLY A 76 -1.61 -9.16 -4.67
C GLY A 76 -0.39 -10.04 -4.91
N SER A 77 0.73 -9.41 -5.20
CA SER A 77 2.02 -10.06 -5.28
C SER A 77 2.84 -9.78 -4.01
N HIS A 78 3.61 -10.77 -3.59
CA HIS A 78 4.53 -10.73 -2.45
C HIS A 78 5.88 -11.32 -2.89
N SER A 79 6.39 -10.84 -4.01
CA SER A 79 7.61 -11.36 -4.60
C SER A 79 8.83 -10.57 -4.15
N ASP A 80 10.02 -11.15 -4.27
CA ASP A 80 11.30 -10.46 -4.04
C ASP A 80 11.39 -9.16 -4.85
N SER A 81 10.74 -9.11 -6.03
CA SER A 81 10.65 -7.90 -6.83
C SER A 81 9.84 -6.79 -6.14
N ASP A 82 8.79 -7.14 -5.41
CA ASP A 82 8.01 -6.16 -4.65
C ASP A 82 8.83 -5.55 -3.53
N HIS A 83 9.69 -6.32 -2.88
CA HIS A 83 10.60 -5.87 -1.83
C HIS A 83 11.69 -4.90 -2.33
N VAL A 84 11.89 -4.78 -3.62
CA VAL A 84 12.79 -3.79 -4.23
C VAL A 84 12.03 -2.62 -4.84
N TYR A 85 10.89 -2.89 -5.46
CA TYR A 85 10.17 -1.90 -6.27
C TYR A 85 8.95 -1.29 -5.59
N ASN A 86 8.27 -2.00 -4.70
CA ASN A 86 6.93 -1.63 -4.22
C ASN A 86 6.89 -1.31 -2.72
N THR A 87 7.13 -2.28 -1.85
CA THR A 87 7.01 -2.12 -0.40
C THR A 87 7.91 -1.01 0.16
N PRO A 88 9.18 -0.84 -0.30
CA PRO A 88 10.02 0.25 0.20
C PRO A 88 9.46 1.64 -0.09
N ARG A 89 8.75 1.82 -1.21
CA ARG A 89 8.11 3.10 -1.54
C ARG A 89 6.93 3.39 -0.61
N ALA A 90 6.09 2.39 -0.32
CA ALA A 90 5.00 2.52 0.65
C ALA A 90 5.55 2.82 2.05
N TRP A 91 6.56 2.08 2.48
CA TRP A 91 7.27 2.31 3.75
C TRP A 91 7.77 3.75 3.88
N TYR A 92 8.46 4.27 2.88
CA TYR A 92 9.01 5.62 2.95
C TYR A 92 7.94 6.71 2.93
N MET A 93 6.87 6.55 2.13
CA MET A 93 5.75 7.48 2.12
C MET A 93 5.09 7.58 3.50
N GLN A 94 4.84 6.44 4.14
CA GLN A 94 4.25 6.42 5.48
C GLN A 94 5.19 6.96 6.55
N ARG A 95 6.48 6.65 6.47
CA ARG A 95 7.52 7.24 7.32
C ARG A 95 7.49 8.78 7.29
N CYS A 96 7.24 9.39 6.14
CA CYS A 96 7.14 10.84 6.01
C CYS A 96 5.87 11.42 6.63
N LEU A 97 4.76 10.69 6.60
CA LEU A 97 3.45 11.17 7.03
C LEU A 97 3.09 10.76 8.47
N ASN A 98 3.74 9.72 8.98
CA ASN A 98 3.61 9.23 10.36
C ASN A 98 4.99 9.05 11.01
N PRO A 99 5.77 10.12 11.18
CA PRO A 99 7.16 10.04 11.61
C PRO A 99 7.37 9.62 13.08
N SER A 100 6.32 9.59 13.90
CA SER A 100 6.41 9.17 15.31
C SER A 100 6.42 7.66 15.50
N ASP A 101 6.04 6.88 14.49
CA ASP A 101 6.18 5.42 14.51
C ASP A 101 7.67 5.02 14.49
N VAL A 102 7.96 3.81 14.93
CA VAL A 102 9.33 3.28 14.91
C VAL A 102 9.65 2.70 13.53
N TRP A 103 10.38 3.48 12.72
CA TRP A 103 10.72 3.12 11.34
C TRP A 103 12.12 2.53 11.15
N ASP A 104 12.96 2.59 12.17
CA ASP A 104 14.36 2.19 12.10
C ASP A 104 14.73 1.25 13.26
N GLY A 105 15.68 0.36 13.00
CA GLY A 105 16.23 -0.54 14.01
C GLY A 105 15.41 -1.83 14.19
N PRO A 106 15.82 -2.66 15.15
CA PRO A 106 15.25 -3.99 15.35
C PRO A 106 13.82 -3.98 15.92
N GLU A 107 13.39 -2.84 16.49
CA GLU A 107 12.04 -2.65 17.05
C GLU A 107 11.13 -1.89 16.07
N ALA A 108 11.51 -1.79 14.78
CA ALA A 108 10.71 -1.11 13.79
C ALA A 108 9.35 -1.79 13.60
N ASP A 109 8.28 -0.99 13.59
CA ASP A 109 6.92 -1.48 13.32
C ASP A 109 6.82 -2.07 11.90
N TYR A 110 7.52 -1.44 10.95
CA TYR A 110 7.59 -1.89 9.55
C TYR A 110 9.00 -1.66 9.01
N THR A 111 9.47 -2.61 8.21
CA THR A 111 10.69 -2.50 7.41
C THR A 111 10.36 -2.15 5.96
N PRO A 112 11.35 -1.74 5.15
CA PRO A 112 11.13 -1.51 3.72
C PRO A 112 10.59 -2.73 2.95
N GLU A 113 10.77 -3.94 3.49
CA GLU A 113 10.38 -5.20 2.87
C GLU A 113 9.12 -5.83 3.49
N SER A 114 8.48 -5.14 4.43
CA SER A 114 7.27 -5.65 5.09
C SER A 114 6.09 -5.77 4.13
N ASP A 115 5.47 -6.94 4.09
CA ASP A 115 4.28 -7.21 3.27
C ASP A 115 2.98 -6.72 3.90
N ASP A 116 3.00 -6.42 5.19
CA ASP A 116 1.85 -6.03 6.00
C ASP A 116 1.74 -4.52 6.25
N ILE A 117 2.50 -3.69 5.55
CA ILE A 117 2.36 -2.23 5.62
C ILE A 117 0.91 -1.85 5.33
N PRO A 118 0.22 -1.14 6.24
CA PRO A 118 -1.17 -0.76 6.03
C PRO A 118 -1.37 0.02 4.73
N TRP A 119 -2.44 -0.31 4.00
CA TRP A 119 -2.77 0.39 2.77
C TRP A 119 -3.20 1.84 3.00
N SER A 120 -3.96 2.09 4.07
CA SER A 120 -4.51 3.39 4.42
C SER A 120 -4.23 3.72 5.87
N ARG A 121 -3.87 4.97 6.14
CA ARG A 121 -3.59 5.48 7.49
C ARG A 121 -4.05 6.93 7.63
N VAL A 122 -4.29 7.34 8.88
CA VAL A 122 -4.47 8.75 9.21
C VAL A 122 -3.09 9.39 9.42
N PRO A 123 -2.75 10.50 8.77
CA PRO A 123 -1.47 11.17 8.96
C PRO A 123 -1.41 11.85 10.34
N GLU A 124 -0.24 11.95 10.93
CA GLU A 124 -0.08 12.57 12.26
C GLU A 124 -0.42 14.06 12.30
N ARG A 125 -0.37 14.71 11.17
CA ARG A 125 -0.70 16.11 11.00
C ARG A 125 -1.35 16.38 9.65
N LYS A 126 -1.98 17.53 9.53
CA LYS A 126 -2.52 17.96 8.23
C LYS A 126 -1.42 17.99 7.17
N VAL A 127 -1.64 17.25 6.10
CA VAL A 127 -0.71 17.16 4.97
C VAL A 127 -0.84 18.39 4.09
N THR A 128 0.28 19.03 3.78
CA THR A 128 0.37 20.19 2.91
C THR A 128 0.79 19.81 1.49
N LEU A 129 0.65 20.74 0.55
CA LEU A 129 1.14 20.53 -0.82
C LEU A 129 2.66 20.32 -0.85
N GLU A 130 3.41 20.97 0.04
CA GLU A 130 4.87 20.81 0.13
C GLU A 130 5.25 19.43 0.66
N ASP A 131 4.47 18.86 1.59
CA ASP A 131 4.66 17.47 2.02
C ASP A 131 4.46 16.50 0.87
N ILE A 132 3.42 16.69 0.06
CA ILE A 132 3.16 15.85 -1.13
C ILE A 132 4.31 15.95 -2.14
N LYS A 133 4.77 17.14 -2.43
CA LYS A 133 5.93 17.34 -3.32
C LYS A 133 7.18 16.64 -2.79
N TYR A 134 7.45 16.79 -1.50
CA TYR A 134 8.59 16.13 -0.85
C TYR A 134 8.51 14.60 -0.97
N VAL A 135 7.36 14.02 -0.63
CA VAL A 135 7.13 12.57 -0.68
C VAL A 135 7.26 12.04 -2.10
N LEU A 136 6.61 12.69 -3.08
CA LEU A 136 6.60 12.22 -4.46
C LEU A 136 7.94 12.42 -5.19
N SER A 137 8.78 13.35 -4.74
CA SER A 137 10.14 13.55 -5.27
C SER A 137 11.22 12.76 -4.54
N SER A 138 10.84 11.92 -3.58
CA SER A 138 11.78 11.31 -2.65
C SER A 138 12.61 10.17 -3.26
N HIS A 139 13.83 10.04 -2.72
CA HIS A 139 14.82 9.02 -3.05
C HIS A 139 15.37 8.36 -1.77
N TYR A 140 14.52 8.24 -0.74
CA TYR A 140 14.86 7.72 0.60
C TYR A 140 15.81 8.64 1.39
N GLN A 141 15.79 9.94 1.13
CA GLN A 141 16.67 10.89 1.79
C GLN A 141 16.56 10.80 3.32
N GLY A 142 17.72 10.85 3.97
CA GLY A 142 17.82 10.72 5.41
C GLY A 142 17.90 9.28 5.93
N THR A 143 17.77 8.27 5.06
CA THR A 143 17.96 6.85 5.38
C THR A 143 19.28 6.32 4.80
N GLU A 144 19.64 5.09 5.13
CA GLU A 144 20.80 4.40 4.55
C GLU A 144 20.57 3.98 3.08
N PHE A 145 19.33 3.99 2.61
CA PHE A 145 18.95 3.58 1.25
C PHE A 145 19.03 4.72 0.24
N ASP A 146 19.30 5.93 0.70
CA ASP A 146 19.44 7.11 -0.15
C ASP A 146 20.60 6.95 -1.13
N CYS A 147 20.29 6.88 -2.44
CA CYS A 147 21.29 6.71 -3.48
C CYS A 147 22.26 7.90 -3.60
N TYR A 148 21.87 9.09 -3.09
CA TYR A 148 22.69 10.31 -3.06
C TYR A 148 23.22 10.62 -1.66
N GLY A 149 22.81 9.85 -0.66
CA GLY A 149 23.16 10.08 0.73
C GLY A 149 24.53 9.54 1.12
N SER A 150 24.94 9.85 2.35
CA SER A 150 26.20 9.38 2.95
C SER A 150 26.03 8.39 4.09
N LYS A 151 24.77 8.10 4.51
CA LYS A 151 24.51 7.23 5.66
C LYS A 151 24.67 5.74 5.36
N GLY A 152 24.39 5.33 4.15
CA GLY A 152 24.42 3.92 3.74
C GLY A 152 25.80 3.44 3.28
N THR A 153 25.87 2.14 3.05
CA THR A 153 27.00 1.43 2.44
C THR A 153 26.80 1.33 0.91
N PRO A 154 27.81 0.88 0.15
CA PRO A 154 27.61 0.56 -1.27
C PRO A 154 26.56 -0.51 -1.53
N ALA A 155 26.24 -1.36 -0.55
CA ALA A 155 25.19 -2.38 -0.67
C ALA A 155 23.79 -1.86 -0.39
N THR A 156 23.63 -0.88 0.52
CA THR A 156 22.31 -0.34 0.91
C THR A 156 21.90 0.86 0.08
N ARG A 157 22.85 1.73 -0.31
CA ARG A 157 22.55 2.90 -1.11
C ARG A 157 22.04 2.54 -2.50
N GLY A 158 20.81 2.93 -2.78
CA GLY A 158 20.16 2.62 -4.06
C GLY A 158 19.68 1.17 -4.17
N ALA A 159 19.59 0.42 -3.07
CA ALA A 159 19.05 -0.94 -3.05
C ALA A 159 17.58 -0.96 -3.52
N TYR A 160 16.82 0.09 -3.21
CA TYR A 160 15.41 0.19 -3.55
C TYR A 160 15.15 1.23 -4.65
N ARG A 161 14.09 0.98 -5.42
CA ARG A 161 13.65 1.93 -6.45
C ARG A 161 13.09 3.20 -5.81
N PRO A 162 13.63 4.38 -6.10
CA PRO A 162 13.11 5.64 -5.56
C PRO A 162 11.70 5.95 -6.06
N ILE A 163 10.97 6.80 -5.31
CA ILE A 163 9.67 7.35 -5.71
C ILE A 163 9.88 8.39 -6.80
N GLY A 164 10.73 9.40 -6.53
CA GLY A 164 11.10 10.44 -7.49
C GLY A 164 12.13 9.94 -8.49
N ILE A 165 11.69 9.56 -9.66
CA ILE A 165 12.56 9.14 -10.77
C ILE A 165 12.27 9.96 -12.03
N ASN A 166 13.25 10.05 -12.92
CA ASN A 166 13.13 10.78 -14.18
C ASN A 166 12.24 10.10 -15.25
N ARG A 167 11.65 8.96 -14.92
CA ARG A 167 10.81 8.15 -15.82
C ARG A 167 9.34 8.16 -15.42
N ASN A 168 8.91 9.12 -14.62
CA ASN A 168 7.50 9.26 -14.28
C ASN A 168 6.69 9.58 -15.55
N SER A 169 5.67 8.79 -15.82
CA SER A 169 4.81 8.99 -16.99
C SER A 169 3.83 10.14 -16.81
N GLN A 170 3.55 10.53 -15.56
CA GLN A 170 2.72 11.68 -15.20
C GLN A 170 3.33 12.40 -14.00
N LEU A 171 3.50 13.70 -14.13
CA LEU A 171 3.88 14.62 -13.06
C LEU A 171 2.74 15.62 -12.89
N ALA A 172 2.22 15.70 -11.71
CA ALA A 172 1.20 16.68 -11.35
C ALA A 172 1.84 17.89 -10.65
#